data_e677b206abaabe4b7c44108100e5a93a
#
_entry.id   e677b206abaabe4b7c44108100e5a93a
#
_cell.length_a   1.000
_cell.length_b   1.000
_cell.length_c   1.000
_cell.angle_alpha   90.00
_cell.angle_beta   90.00
_cell.angle_gamma   90.00
#
_symmetry.space_group_name_H-M   'P 1'
#
loop_
_entity.id
_entity.type
_entity.pdbx_description
1 polymer ?
#
loop_
_entity_poly.entity_id
_entity_poly.type
_entity_poly.pdbx_seq_one_letter_code
_entity_poly.pdbx_strand_id
1 'polypeptide(L)'
;MSNATGDGGKGDELPTQPDFPKDLIKVLKGRLDKKEAPFLKYLDKKLNMIWIDKDDSRLGMTRFEYNANELFRRRKLRLSCGPVTIGLNPILNGDEALYRNTLAHELLHASGLLNHGEIHANLVTEIAPPPKLSDSLVLQEMRERVLEKLPERQWICGDCGYTWERKRVTMPTRCPKCAKPFKS
;
A
#
# COMPACT_ATOMS: atom_id res chain seq x y z
N MET A 1 -40.49 27.04 22.57
CA MET A 1 -39.94 27.23 21.21
C MET A 1 -38.44 27.07 21.30
N SER A 2 -37.95 25.90 21.07
CA SER A 2 -36.51 25.62 21.14
C SER A 2 -36.12 24.91 19.84
N ASN A 3 -35.44 25.66 18.96
CA ASN A 3 -34.91 25.15 17.71
C ASN A 3 -33.65 24.31 17.99
N ALA A 4 -33.76 23.03 17.79
CA ALA A 4 -32.60 22.15 17.69
C ALA A 4 -32.09 22.22 16.25
N THR A 5 -30.97 22.91 16.03
CA THR A 5 -30.19 22.87 14.81
C THR A 5 -29.48 21.52 14.73
N GLY A 6 -29.97 20.66 13.85
CA GLY A 6 -29.28 19.43 13.51
C GLY A 6 -27.97 19.75 12.79
N ASP A 7 -26.87 19.38 13.42
CA ASP A 7 -25.55 19.31 12.80
C ASP A 7 -25.56 18.14 11.82
N GLY A 8 -25.76 18.46 10.56
CA GLY A 8 -25.65 17.50 9.47
C GLY A 8 -24.19 17.14 9.26
N GLY A 9 -23.77 15.98 9.78
CA GLY A 9 -22.47 15.41 9.47
C GLY A 9 -22.27 15.36 7.96
N LYS A 10 -21.32 16.16 7.45
CA LYS A 10 -20.81 16.02 6.08
C LYS A 10 -20.18 14.64 6.00
N GLY A 11 -20.89 13.68 5.42
CA GLY A 11 -20.25 12.48 4.91
C GLY A 11 -19.20 12.94 3.91
N ASP A 12 -17.92 12.62 4.19
CA ASP A 12 -16.82 12.91 3.28
C ASP A 12 -17.08 12.15 1.97
N GLU A 13 -17.64 12.84 1.00
CA GLU A 13 -17.86 12.32 -0.34
C GLU A 13 -16.50 12.06 -0.97
N LEU A 14 -16.28 10.83 -1.43
CA LEU A 14 -15.02 10.44 -2.05
C LEU A 14 -14.70 11.37 -3.23
N PRO A 15 -13.51 11.98 -3.29
CA PRO A 15 -13.12 12.80 -4.43
C PRO A 15 -13.23 12.03 -5.75
N THR A 16 -13.56 12.70 -6.85
CA THR A 16 -13.68 12.08 -8.19
C THR A 16 -12.38 11.39 -8.64
N GLN A 17 -11.25 11.86 -8.16
CA GLN A 17 -9.92 11.28 -8.44
C GLN A 17 -9.09 11.26 -7.16
N PRO A 18 -8.12 10.32 -7.04
CA PRO A 18 -7.13 10.36 -5.98
C PRO A 18 -6.35 11.67 -5.99
N ASP A 19 -6.08 12.22 -4.82
CA ASP A 19 -5.21 13.39 -4.70
C ASP A 19 -3.77 13.05 -5.08
N PHE A 20 -3.09 14.02 -5.67
CA PHE A 20 -1.70 13.87 -6.08
C PHE A 20 -0.79 14.83 -5.33
N PRO A 21 -0.16 14.39 -4.22
CA PRO A 21 0.76 15.20 -3.45
C PRO A 21 2.00 15.57 -4.28
N LYS A 22 2.06 16.83 -4.74
CA LYS A 22 3.16 17.34 -5.60
C LYS A 22 4.53 17.26 -4.93
N ASP A 23 4.57 17.27 -3.60
CA ASP A 23 5.77 17.10 -2.81
C ASP A 23 6.40 15.71 -3.01
N LEU A 24 5.61 14.63 -3.16
CA LEU A 24 6.14 13.29 -3.42
C LEU A 24 6.96 13.23 -4.71
N ILE A 25 6.50 13.83 -5.80
CA ILE A 25 7.30 13.88 -7.04
C ILE A 25 8.59 14.66 -6.84
N LYS A 26 8.54 15.75 -6.08
CA LYS A 26 9.74 16.54 -5.80
C LYS A 26 10.77 15.72 -5.01
N VAL A 27 10.31 14.98 -3.99
CA VAL A 27 11.16 14.09 -3.20
C VAL A 27 11.74 12.98 -4.09
N LEU A 28 10.92 12.31 -4.91
CA LEU A 28 11.37 11.29 -5.85
C LEU A 28 12.45 11.81 -6.81
N LYS A 29 12.24 13.01 -7.39
CA LYS A 29 13.23 13.65 -8.28
C LYS A 29 14.56 13.98 -7.58
N GLY A 30 14.52 14.24 -6.28
CA GLY A 30 15.71 14.49 -5.47
C GLY A 30 16.46 13.23 -5.03
N ARG A 31 15.79 12.08 -4.98
CA ARG A 31 16.35 10.83 -4.44
C ARG A 31 16.74 9.81 -5.50
N LEU A 32 16.10 9.83 -6.66
CA LEU A 32 16.29 8.83 -7.70
C LEU A 32 17.26 9.31 -8.78
N ASP A 33 18.25 8.47 -9.11
CA ASP A 33 19.10 8.68 -10.28
C ASP A 33 18.29 8.40 -11.56
N LYS A 34 18.64 9.15 -12.62
CA LYS A 34 18.10 8.95 -13.98
C LYS A 34 18.38 7.55 -14.56
N LYS A 35 19.37 6.84 -14.03
CA LYS A 35 19.68 5.46 -14.42
C LYS A 35 18.70 4.48 -13.78
N GLU A 36 18.35 4.70 -12.53
CA GLU A 36 17.45 3.84 -11.76
C GLU A 36 15.98 4.08 -12.12
N ALA A 37 15.60 5.34 -12.31
CA ALA A 37 14.25 5.79 -12.61
C ALA A 37 14.13 6.51 -13.95
N PRO A 38 14.37 5.83 -15.10
CA PRO A 38 14.43 6.47 -16.41
C PRO A 38 13.11 7.05 -16.89
N PHE A 39 11.97 6.63 -16.33
CA PHE A 39 10.63 7.12 -16.68
C PHE A 39 10.21 8.35 -15.89
N LEU A 40 10.87 8.64 -14.76
CA LEU A 40 10.49 9.71 -13.84
C LEU A 40 10.30 11.08 -14.52
N LYS A 41 11.17 11.42 -15.48
CA LYS A 41 11.09 12.69 -16.25
C LYS A 41 9.84 12.83 -17.12
N TYR A 42 9.13 11.72 -17.37
CA TYR A 42 7.94 11.70 -18.22
C TYR A 42 6.62 11.67 -17.43
N LEU A 43 6.68 11.36 -16.12
CA LEU A 43 5.48 11.15 -15.29
C LEU A 43 4.56 12.36 -15.26
N ASP A 44 5.10 13.57 -15.12
CA ASP A 44 4.29 14.81 -15.07
C ASP A 44 3.29 14.94 -16.25
N LYS A 45 3.59 14.33 -17.40
CA LYS A 45 2.79 14.44 -18.61
C LYS A 45 2.05 13.15 -18.98
N LYS A 46 2.37 12.03 -18.34
CA LYS A 46 1.91 10.70 -18.76
C LYS A 46 1.19 9.94 -17.67
N LEU A 47 1.19 10.47 -16.45
CA LEU A 47 0.53 9.86 -15.30
C LEU A 47 -0.96 10.20 -15.28
N ASN A 48 -1.77 9.16 -15.14
CA ASN A 48 -3.19 9.25 -14.83
C ASN A 48 -3.45 8.61 -13.46
N MET A 49 -4.36 9.18 -12.67
CA MET A 49 -4.73 8.67 -11.35
C MET A 49 -6.21 8.29 -11.37
N ILE A 50 -6.52 7.11 -10.84
CA ILE A 50 -7.90 6.61 -10.73
C ILE A 50 -8.14 5.95 -9.38
N TRP A 51 -9.39 5.91 -8.93
CA TRP A 51 -9.80 4.97 -7.90
C TRP A 51 -10.01 3.59 -8.53
N ILE A 52 -9.48 2.54 -7.88
CA ILE A 52 -9.83 1.15 -8.22
C ILE A 52 -11.08 0.73 -7.46
N ASP A 53 -11.58 -0.48 -7.72
CA ASP A 53 -12.71 -1.01 -6.98
C ASP A 53 -12.37 -1.11 -5.49
N LYS A 54 -13.29 -0.67 -4.62
CA LYS A 54 -13.13 -0.72 -3.17
C LYS A 54 -12.97 -2.16 -2.63
N ASP A 55 -13.52 -3.14 -3.35
CA ASP A 55 -13.46 -4.55 -2.99
C ASP A 55 -12.20 -5.26 -3.56
N ASP A 56 -11.36 -4.53 -4.32
CA ASP A 56 -10.05 -5.04 -4.74
C ASP A 56 -9.18 -5.30 -3.50
N SER A 57 -8.52 -6.44 -3.47
CA SER A 57 -7.61 -6.80 -2.38
C SER A 57 -6.33 -5.96 -2.34
N ARG A 58 -6.03 -5.23 -3.41
CA ARG A 58 -4.87 -4.35 -3.54
C ARG A 58 -5.17 -2.97 -3.00
N LEU A 59 -4.20 -2.36 -2.34
CA LEU A 59 -4.25 -0.95 -1.96
C LEU A 59 -3.88 -0.02 -3.11
N GLY A 60 -2.99 -0.46 -3.99
CA GLY A 60 -2.56 0.28 -5.16
C GLY A 60 -2.21 -0.63 -6.34
N MET A 61 -2.11 -0.03 -7.52
CA MET A 61 -1.62 -0.68 -8.72
C MET A 61 -1.02 0.32 -9.70
N THR A 62 0.03 -0.11 -10.39
CA THR A 62 0.58 0.63 -11.54
C THR A 62 0.35 -0.16 -12.82
N ARG A 63 -0.28 0.47 -13.81
CA ARG A 63 -0.55 -0.12 -15.11
C ARG A 63 0.07 0.72 -16.23
N PHE A 64 0.86 0.06 -17.07
CA PHE A 64 1.40 0.62 -18.30
C PHE A 64 0.60 0.13 -19.50
N GLU A 65 0.59 0.91 -20.58
CA GLU A 65 0.01 0.46 -21.86
C GLU A 65 0.88 -0.58 -22.55
N TYR A 66 2.19 -0.51 -22.35
CA TYR A 66 3.13 -1.45 -22.96
C TYR A 66 3.29 -2.70 -22.12
N ASN A 67 3.52 -3.84 -22.80
CA ASN A 67 3.87 -5.09 -22.13
C ASN A 67 5.28 -5.04 -21.50
N ALA A 68 5.59 -6.03 -20.66
CA ALA A 68 6.84 -6.08 -19.90
C ALA A 68 8.09 -5.99 -20.79
N ASN A 69 8.12 -6.71 -21.93
CA ASN A 69 9.26 -6.73 -22.84
C ASN A 69 9.53 -5.34 -23.44
N GLU A 70 8.48 -4.65 -23.88
CA GLU A 70 8.61 -3.30 -24.41
C GLU A 70 8.99 -2.29 -23.32
N LEU A 71 8.48 -2.44 -22.09
CA LEU A 71 8.90 -1.61 -20.97
C LEU A 71 10.37 -1.80 -20.63
N PHE A 72 10.88 -3.04 -20.61
CA PHE A 72 12.31 -3.30 -20.40
C PHE A 72 13.16 -2.70 -21.52
N ARG A 73 12.72 -2.83 -22.78
CA ARG A 73 13.38 -2.19 -23.91
C ARG A 73 13.43 -0.67 -23.76
N ARG A 74 12.28 -0.03 -23.45
CA ARG A 74 12.16 1.42 -23.23
C ARG A 74 13.01 1.90 -22.07
N ARG A 75 13.03 1.15 -20.97
CA ARG A 75 13.90 1.42 -19.82
C ARG A 75 15.38 1.42 -20.24
N LYS A 76 15.84 0.39 -20.96
CA LYS A 76 17.22 0.27 -21.46
C LYS A 76 17.59 1.42 -22.39
N LEU A 77 16.69 1.80 -23.28
CA LEU A 77 16.90 2.88 -24.27
C LEU A 77 16.54 4.28 -23.72
N ARG A 78 16.11 4.39 -22.47
CA ARG A 78 15.67 5.65 -21.84
C ARG A 78 14.57 6.39 -22.61
N LEU A 79 13.70 5.65 -23.26
CA LEU A 79 12.51 6.15 -23.94
C LEU A 79 11.37 6.40 -22.94
N SER A 80 10.32 7.13 -23.37
CA SER A 80 9.11 7.33 -22.56
C SER A 80 8.41 6.00 -22.26
N CYS A 81 7.89 5.85 -21.02
CA CYS A 81 7.04 4.70 -20.66
C CYS A 81 5.69 4.67 -21.38
N GLY A 82 5.33 5.73 -22.15
CA GLY A 82 3.96 5.91 -22.61
C GLY A 82 3.03 6.38 -21.48
N PRO A 83 1.71 6.36 -21.72
CA PRO A 83 0.73 6.57 -20.66
C PRO A 83 0.88 5.52 -19.56
N VAL A 84 0.76 5.98 -18.31
CA VAL A 84 0.80 5.14 -17.13
C VAL A 84 -0.34 5.52 -16.20
N THR A 85 -1.03 4.54 -15.66
CA THR A 85 -2.14 4.72 -14.73
C THR A 85 -1.75 4.17 -13.37
N ILE A 86 -1.88 4.99 -12.33
CA ILE A 86 -1.86 4.55 -10.93
C ILE A 86 -3.29 4.48 -10.44
N GLY A 87 -3.70 3.30 -9.98
CA GLY A 87 -4.95 3.08 -9.29
C GLY A 87 -4.72 2.98 -7.78
N LEU A 88 -5.55 3.64 -6.99
CA LEU A 88 -5.54 3.57 -5.53
C LEU A 88 -6.88 3.09 -5.01
N ASN A 89 -6.87 2.30 -3.93
CA ASN A 89 -8.11 1.84 -3.32
C ASN A 89 -8.77 2.99 -2.52
N PRO A 90 -10.07 3.24 -2.69
CA PRO A 90 -10.80 4.27 -1.95
C PRO A 90 -10.70 4.18 -0.43
N ILE A 91 -10.45 2.98 0.12
CA ILE A 91 -10.25 2.78 1.56
C ILE A 91 -9.10 3.64 2.13
N LEU A 92 -8.15 4.03 1.28
CA LEU A 92 -7.01 4.86 1.67
C LEU A 92 -7.40 6.32 1.98
N ASN A 93 -8.59 6.79 1.55
CA ASN A 93 -8.99 8.18 1.69
C ASN A 93 -9.06 8.65 3.17
N GLY A 94 -9.26 7.73 4.10
CA GLY A 94 -9.26 8.00 5.55
C GLY A 94 -7.93 7.83 6.26
N ASP A 95 -6.84 7.48 5.55
CA ASP A 95 -5.52 7.19 6.14
C ASP A 95 -4.41 7.82 5.31
N GLU A 96 -4.08 9.06 5.62
CA GLU A 96 -3.08 9.83 4.86
C GLU A 96 -1.71 9.17 4.83
N ALA A 97 -1.25 8.59 5.93
CA ALA A 97 0.06 7.95 6.01
C ALA A 97 0.13 6.71 5.11
N LEU A 98 -0.90 5.87 5.15
CA LEU A 98 -0.99 4.68 4.31
C LEU A 98 -1.20 5.06 2.83
N TYR A 99 -1.99 6.11 2.56
CA TYR A 99 -2.19 6.66 1.22
C TYR A 99 -0.85 7.08 0.61
N ARG A 100 -0.07 7.90 1.33
CA ARG A 100 1.24 8.38 0.86
C ARG A 100 2.23 7.26 0.66
N ASN A 101 2.26 6.28 1.57
CA ASN A 101 3.11 5.09 1.45
C ASN A 101 2.75 4.27 0.21
N THR A 102 1.45 3.98 0.01
CA THR A 102 0.97 3.25 -1.17
C THR A 102 1.26 4.01 -2.46
N LEU A 103 0.96 5.32 -2.49
CA LEU A 103 1.25 6.13 -3.67
C LEU A 103 2.74 6.22 -3.99
N ALA A 104 3.62 6.36 -2.98
CA ALA A 104 5.06 6.34 -3.17
C ALA A 104 5.54 5.01 -3.79
N HIS A 105 5.00 3.88 -3.32
CA HIS A 105 5.24 2.56 -3.88
C HIS A 105 4.88 2.49 -5.37
N GLU A 106 3.69 2.93 -5.74
CA GLU A 106 3.22 2.92 -7.13
C GLU A 106 3.99 3.91 -8.02
N LEU A 107 4.36 5.08 -7.48
CA LEU A 107 5.18 6.05 -8.19
C LEU A 107 6.59 5.53 -8.49
N LEU A 108 7.18 4.73 -7.61
CA LEU A 108 8.46 4.07 -7.88
C LEU A 108 8.33 3.11 -9.07
N HIS A 109 7.27 2.30 -9.12
CA HIS A 109 6.98 1.45 -10.28
C HIS A 109 6.80 2.29 -11.54
N ALA A 110 5.96 3.31 -11.50
CA ALA A 110 5.72 4.21 -12.61
C ALA A 110 7.01 4.91 -13.10
N SER A 111 7.97 5.16 -12.21
CA SER A 111 9.26 5.77 -12.55
C SER A 111 10.26 4.80 -13.20
N GLY A 112 9.96 3.49 -13.19
CA GLY A 112 10.77 2.45 -13.84
C GLY A 112 11.48 1.48 -12.89
N LEU A 113 11.25 1.55 -11.58
CA LEU A 113 11.67 0.51 -10.63
C LEU A 113 10.62 -0.61 -10.62
N LEU A 114 10.68 -1.48 -11.62
CA LEU A 114 9.63 -2.48 -11.88
C LEU A 114 9.65 -3.68 -10.91
N ASN A 115 10.71 -3.88 -10.17
CA ASN A 115 10.91 -5.02 -9.28
C ASN A 115 10.79 -4.61 -7.80
N HIS A 116 10.15 -5.46 -6.99
CA HIS A 116 10.04 -5.31 -5.53
C HIS A 116 11.32 -5.80 -4.82
N GLY A 117 12.48 -5.25 -5.16
CA GLY A 117 13.74 -5.57 -4.48
C GLY A 117 13.95 -4.71 -3.23
N GLU A 118 15.06 -4.97 -2.52
CA GLU A 118 15.45 -4.23 -1.32
C GLU A 118 15.57 -2.72 -1.57
N ILE A 119 16.11 -2.32 -2.73
CA ILE A 119 16.23 -0.90 -3.12
C ILE A 119 14.84 -0.25 -3.19
N HIS A 120 13.85 -0.92 -3.80
CA HIS A 120 12.48 -0.40 -3.88
C HIS A 120 11.87 -0.24 -2.47
N ALA A 121 11.97 -1.27 -1.62
CA ALA A 121 11.42 -1.25 -0.27
C ALA A 121 12.04 -0.14 0.60
N ASN A 122 13.37 0.03 0.53
CA ASN A 122 14.08 1.06 1.26
C ASN A 122 13.67 2.46 0.80
N LEU A 123 13.55 2.69 -0.52
CA LEU A 123 13.10 3.96 -1.07
C LEU A 123 11.66 4.29 -0.67
N VAL A 124 10.74 3.34 -0.70
CA VAL A 124 9.37 3.56 -0.21
C VAL A 124 9.39 4.02 1.24
N THR A 125 10.12 3.32 2.10
CA THR A 125 10.22 3.64 3.53
C THR A 125 10.86 5.01 3.78
N GLU A 126 11.84 5.38 2.98
CA GLU A 126 12.52 6.68 3.10
C GLU A 126 11.65 7.86 2.63
N ILE A 127 10.90 7.66 1.55
CA ILE A 127 10.06 8.71 0.94
C ILE A 127 8.75 8.89 1.70
N ALA A 128 8.11 7.79 2.07
CA ALA A 128 6.84 7.77 2.77
C ALA A 128 6.80 6.53 3.69
N PRO A 129 7.28 6.64 4.93
CA PRO A 129 7.31 5.50 5.85
C PRO A 129 5.91 4.92 6.06
N PRO A 130 5.77 3.58 6.11
CA PRO A 130 4.50 2.95 6.36
C PRO A 130 4.00 3.29 7.78
N PRO A 131 2.69 3.50 7.97
CA PRO A 131 2.14 3.67 9.31
C PRO A 131 2.28 2.37 10.10
N LYS A 132 2.33 2.50 11.43
CA LYS A 132 2.23 1.35 12.32
C LYS A 132 0.80 0.80 12.27
N LEU A 133 0.65 -0.49 12.52
CA LEU A 133 -0.66 -1.13 12.58
C LEU A 133 -1.58 -0.45 13.64
N SER A 134 -1.01 0.00 14.77
CA SER A 134 -1.75 0.73 15.81
C SER A 134 -2.32 2.07 15.36
N ASP A 135 -1.71 2.68 14.35
CA ASP A 135 -1.96 4.06 13.94
C ASP A 135 -2.81 4.12 12.65
N SER A 136 -3.13 2.96 12.07
CA SER A 136 -3.90 2.83 10.82
C SER A 136 -5.13 1.95 11.04
N LEU A 137 -6.31 2.55 11.00
CA LEU A 137 -7.58 1.80 11.07
C LEU A 137 -7.74 0.90 9.85
N VAL A 138 -7.30 1.34 8.68
CA VAL A 138 -7.34 0.55 7.44
C VAL A 138 -6.53 -0.73 7.58
N LEU A 139 -5.29 -0.66 8.09
CA LEU A 139 -4.47 -1.85 8.32
C LEU A 139 -5.08 -2.77 9.39
N GLN A 140 -5.71 -2.21 10.42
CA GLN A 140 -6.41 -2.99 11.44
C GLN A 140 -7.59 -3.76 10.83
N GLU A 141 -8.44 -3.09 10.06
CA GLU A 141 -9.57 -3.73 9.37
C GLU A 141 -9.10 -4.79 8.36
N MET A 142 -8.06 -4.51 7.59
CA MET A 142 -7.49 -5.50 6.67
C MET A 142 -6.98 -6.74 7.42
N ARG A 143 -6.30 -6.53 8.56
CA ARG A 143 -5.85 -7.63 9.42
C ARG A 143 -7.04 -8.47 9.91
N GLU A 144 -8.09 -7.83 10.44
CA GLU A 144 -9.28 -8.54 10.94
C GLU A 144 -9.95 -9.35 9.82
N ARG A 145 -10.15 -8.77 8.64
CA ARG A 145 -10.70 -9.48 7.47
C ARG A 145 -9.87 -10.72 7.10
N VAL A 146 -8.55 -10.65 7.22
CA VAL A 146 -7.67 -11.82 6.99
C VAL A 146 -7.85 -12.85 8.09
N LEU A 147 -7.88 -12.44 9.36
CA LEU A 147 -8.05 -13.33 10.50
C LEU A 147 -9.43 -14.04 10.47
N GLU A 148 -10.48 -13.33 10.06
CA GLU A 148 -11.83 -13.90 9.92
C GLU A 148 -11.92 -15.03 8.88
N LYS A 149 -11.13 -14.96 7.83
CA LYS A 149 -11.08 -15.98 6.76
C LYS A 149 -10.26 -17.22 7.15
N LEU A 150 -9.53 -17.17 8.27
CA LEU A 150 -8.73 -18.32 8.70
C LEU A 150 -9.60 -19.34 9.42
N PRO A 151 -9.42 -20.64 9.11
CA PRO A 151 -10.22 -21.71 9.68
C PRO A 151 -10.04 -21.83 11.20
N GLU A 152 -8.88 -21.48 11.70
CA GLU A 152 -8.52 -21.60 13.11
C GLU A 152 -8.37 -20.20 13.74
N ARG A 153 -9.24 -19.90 14.71
CA ARG A 153 -9.19 -18.64 15.49
C ARG A 153 -8.35 -18.74 16.74
N GLN A 154 -7.82 -19.91 17.04
CA GLN A 154 -7.02 -20.18 18.24
C GLN A 154 -5.76 -20.95 17.90
N TRP A 155 -4.73 -20.69 18.68
CA TRP A 155 -3.53 -21.48 18.67
C TRP A 155 -3.58 -22.51 19.81
N ILE A 156 -3.22 -23.77 19.53
CA ILE A 156 -3.12 -24.83 20.53
C ILE A 156 -1.68 -25.31 20.57
N CYS A 157 -1.06 -25.28 21.73
CA CYS A 157 0.30 -25.77 21.90
C CYS A 157 0.36 -27.29 21.90
N GLY A 158 1.05 -27.91 20.95
CA GLY A 158 1.20 -29.36 20.89
C GLY A 158 1.95 -29.99 22.09
N ASP A 159 2.76 -29.20 22.82
CA ASP A 159 3.50 -29.72 23.99
C ASP A 159 2.72 -29.63 25.30
N CYS A 160 1.93 -28.60 25.55
CA CYS A 160 1.25 -28.39 26.84
C CYS A 160 -0.26 -28.20 26.75
N GLY A 161 -0.84 -28.28 25.56
CA GLY A 161 -2.28 -28.12 25.33
C GLY A 161 -2.84 -26.73 25.60
N TYR A 162 -2.00 -25.73 25.91
CA TYR A 162 -2.48 -24.37 26.18
C TYR A 162 -3.05 -23.74 24.91
N THR A 163 -4.23 -23.15 25.07
CA THR A 163 -4.96 -22.52 23.96
C THR A 163 -5.00 -21.00 24.18
N TRP A 164 -4.76 -20.23 23.12
CA TRP A 164 -4.91 -18.77 23.15
C TRP A 164 -5.40 -18.22 21.81
N GLU A 165 -5.98 -17.05 21.84
CA GLU A 165 -6.55 -16.38 20.68
C GLU A 165 -5.50 -16.03 19.62
N ARG A 166 -5.84 -16.26 18.36
CA ARG A 166 -5.01 -15.92 17.20
C ARG A 166 -5.17 -14.44 16.84
N LYS A 167 -4.22 -13.61 17.27
CA LYS A 167 -4.19 -12.16 17.01
C LYS A 167 -3.32 -11.76 15.82
N ARG A 168 -2.68 -12.71 15.15
CA ARG A 168 -1.81 -12.47 14.00
C ARG A 168 -1.87 -13.63 13.02
N VAL A 169 -1.60 -13.32 11.74
CA VAL A 169 -1.61 -14.30 10.65
C VAL A 169 -0.45 -15.28 10.80
N THR A 170 0.74 -14.78 11.14
CA THR A 170 1.95 -15.57 11.27
C THR A 170 1.92 -16.47 12.49
N MET A 171 2.42 -17.68 12.32
CA MET A 171 2.56 -18.66 13.39
C MET A 171 3.47 -18.13 14.53
N PRO A 172 3.10 -18.34 15.81
CA PRO A 172 3.96 -17.97 16.91
C PRO A 172 5.24 -18.79 16.93
N THR A 173 6.34 -18.19 17.35
CA THR A 173 7.62 -18.91 17.48
C THR A 173 7.70 -19.76 18.73
N ARG A 174 7.00 -19.35 19.80
CA ARG A 174 6.99 -20.03 21.10
C ARG A 174 5.61 -19.98 21.74
N CYS A 175 5.32 -20.99 22.56
CA CYS A 175 4.12 -21.00 23.41
C CYS A 175 4.26 -19.95 24.52
N PRO A 176 3.23 -19.13 24.78
CA PRO A 176 3.28 -18.12 25.85
C PRO A 176 3.24 -18.72 27.26
N LYS A 177 2.79 -19.98 27.42
CA LYS A 177 2.71 -20.67 28.71
C LYS A 177 3.97 -21.49 29.04
N CYS A 178 4.41 -22.39 28.13
CA CYS A 178 5.52 -23.28 28.42
C CYS A 178 6.85 -22.82 27.81
N ALA A 179 6.86 -21.70 27.05
CA ALA A 179 8.01 -21.10 26.38
C ALA A 179 8.73 -22.00 25.35
N LYS A 180 8.27 -23.25 25.16
CA LYS A 180 8.82 -24.15 24.13
C LYS A 180 8.54 -23.63 22.72
N PRO A 181 9.37 -24.00 21.72
CA PRO A 181 9.06 -23.73 20.32
C PRO A 181 7.65 -24.20 19.98
N PHE A 182 6.88 -23.36 19.30
CA PHE A 182 5.51 -23.69 18.96
C PHE A 182 5.48 -24.79 17.90
N LYS A 183 4.68 -25.82 18.16
CA LYS A 183 4.32 -26.87 17.22
C LYS A 183 2.80 -26.93 17.18
N SER A 184 2.24 -26.78 15.97
CA SER A 184 0.80 -26.99 15.72
C SER A 184 0.46 -28.44 15.66
#